data_68ba107f9f3f33802f00199ade5fbddf
#
_entry.id   68ba107f9f3f33802f00199ade5fbddf
#
_cell.length_a   1.000
_cell.length_b   1.000
_cell.length_c   1.000
_cell.angle_alpha   90.00
_cell.angle_beta   90.00
_cell.angle_gamma   90.00
#
_symmetry.space_group_name_H-M   'P 1'
#
loop_
_entity.id
_entity.type
_entity.pdbx_description
1 polymer ?
#
loop_
_entity_poly.entity_id
_entity_poly.type
_entity_poly.pdbx_seq_one_letter_code
_entity_poly.pdbx_strand_id
1 'polypeptide(L)'
;RETEISSAGDFYVHDVAGYSIAVVRTERGDIHAYPNACLHRGRQLKSGSSAGLGKSRDITCPFHGFRWSLDGSFQGAPCEWDFPHIDRSNFDLPALRVDTWGGWVFVNIDGTAPPLHEYLGIMVDHFERWAPEKTYKALHIKKVLRCNWKIANEAFIESYHTAATHPQLLPYTGDSNSQYDCFNDYVSRTITPMGVVSPHVRGTTEEQAVHQWLTVYGVDAEEGLPELPAGKSAREFLGDMNIRRFSKMYDQDLSSFATHSEVLDAILYSVFPNFAPWAGFRPNVTYRFLPYNDSPDMCTMEIMLMMRYPESQARPRDATEQFVPADQTLGDTPGIEAGLAAEHERSEGQAPRHDMEHRHDREHAVG
;
A
#
# COMPACT_ATOMS: atom_id res chain seq x y z
N ARG A 1 3.79 -8.83 -2.95
CA ARG A 1 3.44 -8.98 -4.37
C ARG A 1 3.72 -10.40 -4.83
N GLU A 2 2.96 -10.85 -5.84
CA GLU A 2 3.20 -12.16 -6.49
C GLU A 2 4.61 -12.25 -7.08
N THR A 3 5.17 -11.13 -7.49
CA THR A 3 6.52 -11.03 -8.04
C THR A 3 7.62 -11.32 -7.02
N GLU A 4 7.33 -11.26 -5.74
CA GLU A 4 8.27 -11.60 -4.65
C GLU A 4 8.36 -13.11 -4.40
N ILE A 5 7.39 -13.86 -4.92
CA ILE A 5 7.32 -15.32 -4.88
C ILE A 5 7.03 -15.86 -6.28
N SER A 6 7.82 -15.46 -7.27
CA SER A 6 7.52 -15.67 -8.71
C SER A 6 7.80 -17.09 -9.20
N SER A 7 8.64 -17.84 -8.50
CA SER A 7 9.09 -19.19 -8.92
C SER A 7 8.70 -20.24 -7.91
N ALA A 8 8.54 -21.48 -8.38
CA ALA A 8 8.31 -22.63 -7.52
C ALA A 8 9.39 -22.72 -6.43
N GLY A 9 8.95 -22.91 -5.19
CA GLY A 9 9.80 -22.95 -4.00
C GLY A 9 10.17 -21.57 -3.44
N ASP A 10 9.75 -20.48 -4.07
CA ASP A 10 9.86 -19.16 -3.46
C ASP A 10 8.90 -19.07 -2.26
N PHE A 11 9.31 -18.34 -1.23
CA PHE A 11 8.49 -18.07 -0.06
C PHE A 11 8.66 -16.65 0.45
N TYR A 12 7.66 -16.18 1.17
CA TYR A 12 7.67 -14.90 1.89
C TYR A 12 7.12 -15.12 3.30
N VAL A 13 7.85 -14.64 4.31
CA VAL A 13 7.36 -14.65 5.70
C VAL A 13 6.76 -13.29 6.01
N HIS A 14 5.51 -13.30 6.42
CA HIS A 14 4.77 -12.11 6.83
C HIS A 14 4.50 -12.16 8.33
N ASP A 15 5.19 -11.29 9.07
CA ASP A 15 4.98 -11.13 10.50
C ASP A 15 4.11 -9.89 10.75
N VAL A 16 2.96 -10.07 11.39
CA VAL A 16 2.01 -8.98 11.67
C VAL A 16 1.18 -9.30 12.90
N ALA A 17 1.06 -8.34 13.83
CA ALA A 17 0.19 -8.42 15.01
C ALA A 17 0.35 -9.75 15.80
N GLY A 18 1.60 -10.18 16.02
CA GLY A 18 1.92 -11.43 16.71
C GLY A 18 1.75 -12.72 15.90
N TYR A 19 1.27 -12.63 14.66
CA TYR A 19 1.18 -13.78 13.76
C TYR A 19 2.40 -13.82 12.82
N SER A 20 2.93 -15.03 12.64
CA SER A 20 3.95 -15.32 11.62
C SER A 20 3.33 -16.24 10.57
N ILE A 21 3.34 -15.82 9.32
CA ILE A 21 2.69 -16.51 8.19
C ILE A 21 3.75 -16.80 7.14
N ALA A 22 3.87 -18.06 6.73
CA ALA A 22 4.68 -18.44 5.58
C ALA A 22 3.81 -18.58 4.34
N VAL A 23 4.08 -17.74 3.33
CA VAL A 23 3.45 -17.80 2.01
C VAL A 23 4.43 -18.47 1.06
N VAL A 24 4.01 -19.47 0.33
CA VAL A 24 4.89 -20.28 -0.54
C VAL A 24 4.27 -20.47 -1.92
N ARG A 25 5.08 -20.50 -2.96
CA ARG A 25 4.64 -20.89 -4.30
C ARG A 25 4.98 -22.37 -4.54
N THR A 26 3.98 -23.15 -4.89
CA THR A 26 4.13 -24.59 -5.15
C THR A 26 4.78 -24.85 -6.51
N GLU A 27 5.16 -26.11 -6.76
CA GLU A 27 5.67 -26.54 -8.06
C GLU A 27 4.64 -26.42 -9.20
N ARG A 28 3.34 -26.43 -8.85
CA ARG A 28 2.24 -26.24 -9.82
C ARG A 28 1.97 -24.78 -10.13
N GLY A 29 2.63 -23.86 -9.41
CA GLY A 29 2.43 -22.42 -9.55
C GLY A 29 1.38 -21.85 -8.59
N ASP A 30 0.67 -22.66 -7.84
CA ASP A 30 -0.29 -22.22 -6.83
C ASP A 30 0.41 -21.55 -5.66
N ILE A 31 -0.28 -20.64 -4.98
CA ILE A 31 0.21 -20.00 -3.76
C ILE A 31 -0.54 -20.60 -2.58
N HIS A 32 0.21 -21.00 -1.56
CA HIS A 32 -0.31 -21.49 -0.29
C HIS A 32 0.21 -20.64 0.87
N ALA A 33 -0.54 -20.58 1.95
CA ALA A 33 -0.16 -19.88 3.16
C ALA A 33 -0.41 -20.75 4.39
N TYR A 34 0.54 -20.72 5.34
CA TYR A 34 0.48 -21.52 6.57
C TYR A 34 0.90 -20.68 7.77
N PRO A 35 0.38 -20.97 8.99
CA PRO A 35 1.06 -20.52 10.20
C PRO A 35 2.52 -20.98 10.16
N ASN A 36 3.44 -20.08 10.36
CA ASN A 36 4.88 -20.34 10.26
C ASN A 36 5.41 -21.06 11.52
N ALA A 37 4.77 -22.15 11.91
CA ALA A 37 5.05 -22.88 13.12
C ALA A 37 5.00 -24.40 12.87
N CYS A 38 6.04 -25.12 13.32
CA CYS A 38 6.12 -26.56 13.24
C CYS A 38 5.08 -27.23 14.16
N LEU A 39 4.31 -28.17 13.63
CA LEU A 39 3.27 -28.89 14.37
C LEU A 39 3.82 -29.74 15.52
N HIS A 40 5.13 -30.03 15.53
CA HIS A 40 5.75 -30.78 16.61
C HIS A 40 5.87 -29.96 17.92
N ARG A 41 6.56 -28.79 17.86
CA ARG A 41 6.83 -27.96 19.06
C ARG A 41 6.85 -26.46 18.77
N GLY A 42 6.14 -25.99 17.77
CA GLY A 42 5.96 -24.57 17.48
C GLY A 42 7.20 -23.83 16.92
N ARG A 43 8.29 -24.56 16.60
CA ARG A 43 9.47 -23.90 16.01
C ARG A 43 9.11 -23.27 14.68
N GLN A 44 9.54 -22.02 14.47
CA GLN A 44 9.41 -21.31 13.21
C GLN A 44 10.00 -22.13 12.05
N LEU A 45 9.21 -22.32 10.99
CA LEU A 45 9.57 -23.16 9.83
C LEU A 45 10.45 -22.44 8.83
N LYS A 46 10.15 -21.18 8.56
CA LYS A 46 10.89 -20.29 7.67
C LYS A 46 11.31 -19.04 8.43
N SER A 47 12.51 -18.54 8.18
CA SER A 47 13.02 -17.32 8.79
C SER A 47 13.41 -16.31 7.73
N GLY A 48 13.17 -15.05 8.02
CA GLY A 48 13.48 -13.92 7.15
C GLY A 48 12.45 -13.73 6.05
N SER A 49 12.36 -12.49 5.64
CA SER A 49 11.66 -12.08 4.43
C SER A 49 12.72 -11.88 3.35
N SER A 50 12.92 -12.84 2.53
CA SER A 50 13.79 -12.64 1.38
C SER A 50 12.92 -12.58 0.13
N ALA A 51 12.64 -11.38 -0.31
CA ALA A 51 12.09 -11.17 -1.63
C ALA A 51 12.95 -11.90 -2.67
N GLY A 52 12.43 -12.98 -3.23
CA GLY A 52 13.06 -13.69 -4.36
C GLY A 52 14.30 -14.52 -4.06
N LEU A 53 14.63 -14.80 -2.79
CA LEU A 53 15.82 -15.59 -2.43
C LEU A 53 15.49 -16.97 -1.82
N GLY A 54 14.22 -17.25 -1.57
CA GLY A 54 13.82 -18.49 -0.92
C GLY A 54 13.43 -19.56 -1.91
N LYS A 55 14.39 -20.26 -2.50
CA LYS A 55 14.09 -21.49 -3.25
C LYS A 55 14.13 -22.68 -2.29
N SER A 56 12.98 -23.21 -1.96
CA SER A 56 12.84 -24.40 -1.14
C SER A 56 12.15 -25.51 -1.94
N ARG A 57 12.61 -26.72 -1.80
CA ARG A 57 11.92 -27.90 -2.39
C ARG A 57 10.81 -28.42 -1.49
N ASP A 58 10.89 -28.08 -0.20
CA ASP A 58 9.96 -28.48 0.85
C ASP A 58 9.97 -27.49 2.01
N ILE A 59 9.09 -27.69 2.96
CA ILE A 59 9.02 -26.98 4.23
C ILE A 59 9.58 -27.89 5.30
N THR A 60 10.88 -27.74 5.61
CA THR A 60 11.55 -28.55 6.62
C THR A 60 11.75 -27.75 7.91
N CYS A 61 11.33 -28.33 9.04
CA CYS A 61 11.58 -27.75 10.36
C CYS A 61 13.08 -27.83 10.69
N PRO A 62 13.74 -26.69 10.98
CA PRO A 62 15.19 -26.69 11.24
C PRO A 62 15.58 -27.31 12.58
N PHE A 63 14.59 -27.69 13.44
CA PHE A 63 14.87 -28.21 14.77
C PHE A 63 15.01 -29.74 14.76
N HIS A 64 13.98 -30.47 14.27
CA HIS A 64 14.01 -31.94 14.28
C HIS A 64 13.76 -32.57 12.90
N GLY A 65 13.78 -31.75 11.81
CA GLY A 65 13.65 -32.30 10.46
C GLY A 65 12.25 -32.79 10.06
N PHE A 66 11.19 -32.41 10.78
CA PHE A 66 9.83 -32.62 10.32
C PHE A 66 9.63 -31.91 9.00
N ARG A 67 9.07 -32.61 8.01
CA ARG A 67 9.04 -32.14 6.64
C ARG A 67 7.66 -32.21 6.01
N TRP A 68 7.32 -31.16 5.28
CA TRP A 68 6.10 -31.04 4.48
C TRP A 68 6.48 -30.63 3.05
N SER A 69 5.71 -31.08 2.08
CA SER A 69 5.77 -30.54 0.72
C SER A 69 5.29 -29.08 0.69
N LEU A 70 5.50 -28.39 -0.43
CA LEU A 70 5.10 -26.98 -0.56
C LEU A 70 3.58 -26.79 -0.52
N ASP A 71 2.79 -27.84 -0.80
CA ASP A 71 1.34 -27.84 -0.66
C ASP A 71 0.86 -28.17 0.76
N GLY A 72 1.79 -28.31 1.72
CA GLY A 72 1.50 -28.55 3.14
C GLY A 72 1.36 -30.02 3.52
N SER A 73 1.39 -30.97 2.59
CA SER A 73 1.24 -32.39 2.87
C SER A 73 2.43 -32.94 3.65
N PHE A 74 2.19 -33.66 4.72
CA PHE A 74 3.25 -34.23 5.58
C PHE A 74 4.09 -35.30 4.84
N GLN A 75 5.40 -35.10 4.84
CA GLN A 75 6.35 -35.95 4.15
C GLN A 75 7.10 -36.92 5.09
N GLY A 76 7.04 -36.64 6.40
CA GLY A 76 7.67 -37.51 7.41
C GLY A 76 8.58 -36.74 8.37
N ALA A 77 9.13 -37.50 9.32
CA ALA A 77 10.08 -37.00 10.30
C ALA A 77 11.20 -38.04 10.51
N PRO A 78 12.40 -37.65 10.96
CA PRO A 78 13.43 -38.61 11.40
C PRO A 78 12.88 -39.49 12.51
N CYS A 79 13.17 -40.80 12.45
CA CYS A 79 12.70 -41.78 13.43
C CYS A 79 11.17 -41.78 13.63
N GLU A 80 10.43 -41.63 12.57
CA GLU A 80 8.94 -41.56 12.61
C GLU A 80 8.31 -42.78 13.31
N TRP A 81 8.98 -43.94 13.27
CA TRP A 81 8.54 -45.15 13.98
C TRP A 81 8.46 -44.98 15.51
N ASP A 82 9.13 -43.99 16.09
CA ASP A 82 9.06 -43.67 17.52
C ASP A 82 7.87 -42.73 17.85
N PHE A 83 7.12 -42.31 16.84
CA PHE A 83 5.98 -41.42 16.98
C PHE A 83 4.66 -42.06 16.54
N PRO A 84 4.21 -43.15 17.21
CA PRO A 84 3.03 -43.89 16.79
C PRO A 84 1.72 -43.11 16.86
N HIS A 85 1.75 -41.95 17.49
CA HIS A 85 0.62 -41.04 17.59
C HIS A 85 0.51 -40.10 16.40
N ILE A 86 1.50 -40.03 15.51
CA ILE A 86 1.40 -39.24 14.27
C ILE A 86 0.56 -40.02 13.27
N ASP A 87 -0.62 -39.52 13.03
CA ASP A 87 -1.42 -39.94 11.89
C ASP A 87 -1.10 -38.98 10.70
N ARG A 88 -0.50 -39.59 9.67
CA ARG A 88 -0.07 -38.84 8.48
C ARG A 88 -1.23 -38.11 7.80
N SER A 89 -2.47 -38.58 7.91
CA SER A 89 -3.65 -37.97 7.34
C SER A 89 -4.07 -36.69 8.07
N ASN A 90 -3.60 -36.49 9.30
CA ASN A 90 -3.94 -35.37 10.16
C ASN A 90 -2.73 -34.50 10.53
N PHE A 91 -1.58 -34.69 9.87
CA PHE A 91 -0.35 -33.99 10.20
C PHE A 91 0.10 -33.03 9.09
N ASP A 92 -0.79 -32.71 8.16
CA ASP A 92 -0.59 -31.67 7.16
C ASP A 92 -0.61 -30.28 7.81
N LEU A 93 0.15 -29.35 7.23
CA LEU A 93 0.13 -27.96 7.71
C LEU A 93 -1.28 -27.36 7.53
N PRO A 94 -1.84 -26.70 8.55
CA PRO A 94 -3.14 -26.06 8.43
C PRO A 94 -3.06 -24.92 7.42
N ALA A 95 -3.79 -25.03 6.32
CA ALA A 95 -3.82 -24.01 5.28
C ALA A 95 -4.62 -22.79 5.74
N LEU A 96 -4.04 -21.63 5.53
CA LEU A 96 -4.73 -20.33 5.64
C LEU A 96 -5.39 -20.01 4.31
N ARG A 97 -6.43 -19.18 4.35
CA ARG A 97 -7.01 -18.63 3.12
C ARG A 97 -6.01 -17.72 2.45
N VAL A 98 -5.73 -17.96 1.19
CA VAL A 98 -4.86 -17.13 0.35
C VAL A 98 -5.49 -17.00 -1.02
N ASP A 99 -5.43 -15.79 -1.58
CA ASP A 99 -5.88 -15.49 -2.93
C ASP A 99 -5.09 -14.31 -3.48
N THR A 100 -5.23 -14.04 -4.78
CA THR A 100 -4.52 -12.96 -5.46
C THR A 100 -5.47 -12.03 -6.19
N TRP A 101 -5.13 -10.75 -6.18
CA TRP A 101 -5.82 -9.74 -6.98
C TRP A 101 -4.87 -8.60 -7.32
N GLY A 102 -4.87 -8.14 -8.56
CA GLY A 102 -4.07 -6.99 -9.01
C GLY A 102 -2.55 -7.16 -8.81
N GLY A 103 -2.05 -8.42 -8.83
CA GLY A 103 -0.66 -8.75 -8.57
C GLY A 103 -0.27 -8.71 -7.08
N TRP A 104 -1.24 -8.63 -6.18
CA TRP A 104 -1.06 -8.70 -4.72
C TRP A 104 -1.53 -10.05 -4.20
N VAL A 105 -0.84 -10.55 -3.17
CA VAL A 105 -1.23 -11.75 -2.43
C VAL A 105 -1.91 -11.33 -1.15
N PHE A 106 -3.11 -11.84 -0.92
CA PHE A 106 -3.90 -11.61 0.29
C PHE A 106 -3.99 -12.90 1.08
N VAL A 107 -3.83 -12.78 2.40
CA VAL A 107 -3.97 -13.90 3.32
C VAL A 107 -5.01 -13.53 4.39
N ASN A 108 -5.88 -14.46 4.72
CA ASN A 108 -6.81 -14.34 5.83
C ASN A 108 -6.66 -15.54 6.77
N ILE A 109 -6.46 -15.24 8.06
CA ILE A 109 -6.36 -16.28 9.12
C ILE A 109 -7.72 -16.81 9.55
N ASP A 110 -8.80 -16.09 9.22
CA ASP A 110 -10.17 -16.54 9.49
C ASP A 110 -10.65 -17.48 8.38
N GLY A 111 -10.80 -18.76 8.71
CA GLY A 111 -11.31 -19.77 7.78
C GLY A 111 -12.75 -19.54 7.33
N THR A 112 -13.51 -18.66 8.00
CA THR A 112 -14.90 -18.32 7.67
C THR A 112 -15.04 -17.06 6.84
N ALA A 113 -13.95 -16.32 6.60
CA ALA A 113 -13.94 -15.12 5.79
C ALA A 113 -14.52 -15.37 4.38
N PRO A 114 -15.21 -14.40 3.76
CA PRO A 114 -15.69 -14.54 2.39
C PRO A 114 -14.52 -14.69 1.40
N PRO A 115 -14.76 -15.19 0.19
CA PRO A 115 -13.78 -15.19 -0.89
C PRO A 115 -13.26 -13.78 -1.17
N LEU A 116 -12.01 -13.64 -1.61
CA LEU A 116 -11.36 -12.33 -1.80
C LEU A 116 -12.17 -11.42 -2.75
N HIS A 117 -12.69 -11.95 -3.86
CA HIS A 117 -13.50 -11.17 -4.80
C HIS A 117 -14.77 -10.60 -4.18
N GLU A 118 -15.42 -11.36 -3.31
CA GLU A 118 -16.60 -10.90 -2.57
C GLU A 118 -16.20 -9.83 -1.54
N TYR A 119 -15.06 -10.02 -0.87
CA TYR A 119 -14.51 -9.06 0.08
C TYR A 119 -14.17 -7.71 -0.57
N LEU A 120 -13.53 -7.74 -1.75
CA LEU A 120 -13.17 -6.54 -2.51
C LEU A 120 -14.38 -5.89 -3.22
N GLY A 121 -15.42 -6.68 -3.53
CA GLY A 121 -16.66 -6.20 -4.14
C GLY A 121 -16.42 -5.36 -5.40
N ILE A 122 -17.08 -4.23 -5.48
CA ILE A 122 -17.03 -3.30 -6.66
C ILE A 122 -15.63 -2.81 -7.01
N MET A 123 -14.67 -2.88 -6.07
CA MET A 123 -13.30 -2.46 -6.33
C MET A 123 -12.67 -3.27 -7.46
N VAL A 124 -13.03 -4.55 -7.61
CA VAL A 124 -12.52 -5.43 -8.68
C VAL A 124 -12.84 -4.83 -10.05
N ASP A 125 -14.11 -4.46 -10.27
CA ASP A 125 -14.58 -3.88 -11.53
C ASP A 125 -13.97 -2.50 -11.77
N HIS A 126 -13.86 -1.67 -10.72
CA HIS A 126 -13.30 -0.32 -10.85
C HIS A 126 -11.83 -0.34 -11.28
N PHE A 127 -11.04 -1.31 -10.79
CA PHE A 127 -9.61 -1.40 -11.08
C PHE A 127 -9.29 -2.13 -12.38
N GLU A 128 -10.24 -2.84 -13.00
CA GLU A 128 -10.01 -3.62 -14.22
C GLU A 128 -9.29 -2.80 -15.31
N ARG A 129 -9.78 -1.59 -15.57
CA ARG A 129 -9.20 -0.71 -16.60
C ARG A 129 -7.83 -0.12 -16.22
N TRP A 130 -7.49 -0.08 -14.94
CA TRP A 130 -6.21 0.43 -14.46
C TRP A 130 -5.15 -0.67 -14.31
N ALA A 131 -5.51 -1.93 -14.45
CA ALA A 131 -4.65 -3.10 -14.49
C ALA A 131 -3.47 -3.04 -13.47
N PRO A 132 -3.73 -3.07 -12.14
CA PRO A 132 -2.70 -2.93 -11.12
C PRO A 132 -1.65 -4.05 -11.14
N GLU A 133 -1.96 -5.20 -11.73
CA GLU A 133 -1.01 -6.29 -11.96
C GLU A 133 0.10 -5.91 -12.95
N LYS A 134 -0.15 -4.94 -13.86
CA LYS A 134 0.81 -4.41 -14.83
C LYS A 134 1.66 -3.28 -14.26
N THR A 135 1.92 -3.29 -12.96
CA THR A 135 2.76 -2.29 -12.28
C THR A 135 3.95 -2.95 -11.58
N TYR A 136 4.98 -2.14 -11.32
CA TYR A 136 6.11 -2.53 -10.48
C TYR A 136 6.29 -1.52 -9.35
N LYS A 137 6.95 -1.94 -8.26
CA LYS A 137 7.31 -1.03 -7.16
C LYS A 137 8.54 -0.20 -7.58
N ALA A 138 8.33 1.07 -7.91
CA ALA A 138 9.44 2.00 -8.20
C ALA A 138 10.11 2.49 -6.91
N LEU A 139 9.36 2.52 -5.81
CA LEU A 139 9.83 2.85 -4.47
C LEU A 139 9.14 1.94 -3.45
N HIS A 140 9.85 1.57 -2.38
CA HIS A 140 9.27 0.83 -1.25
C HIS A 140 9.91 1.31 0.05
N ILE A 141 9.15 2.03 0.85
CA ILE A 141 9.57 2.56 2.15
C ILE A 141 8.71 1.95 3.23
N LYS A 142 9.33 1.67 4.37
CA LYS A 142 8.67 1.24 5.60
C LYS A 142 9.10 2.16 6.73
N LYS A 143 8.23 3.12 7.06
CA LYS A 143 8.46 4.15 8.07
C LYS A 143 7.78 3.78 9.38
N VAL A 144 8.49 3.90 10.48
CA VAL A 144 7.89 3.75 11.82
C VAL A 144 7.28 5.07 12.26
N LEU A 145 6.00 5.05 12.65
CA LEU A 145 5.24 6.19 13.16
C LEU A 145 4.93 6.00 14.65
N ARG A 146 4.89 7.11 15.41
CA ARG A 146 4.53 7.13 16.84
C ARG A 146 3.02 7.38 17.01
N CYS A 147 2.21 6.52 16.45
CA CYS A 147 0.76 6.53 16.59
C CYS A 147 0.18 5.13 16.34
N ASN A 148 -1.08 4.95 16.69
CA ASN A 148 -1.81 3.72 16.38
C ASN A 148 -2.01 3.59 14.87
N TRP A 149 -1.89 2.37 14.34
CA TRP A 149 -2.02 2.11 12.90
C TRP A 149 -3.39 2.50 12.33
N LYS A 150 -4.47 2.41 13.12
CA LYS A 150 -5.81 2.84 12.68
C LYS A 150 -5.88 4.35 12.53
N ILE A 151 -5.36 5.08 13.50
CA ILE A 151 -5.29 6.56 13.45
C ILE A 151 -4.44 7.02 12.26
N ALA A 152 -3.29 6.35 12.03
CA ALA A 152 -2.48 6.65 10.85
C ALA A 152 -3.22 6.41 9.55
N ASN A 153 -3.95 5.29 9.42
CA ASN A 153 -4.76 5.00 8.23
C ASN A 153 -5.92 6.00 8.05
N GLU A 154 -6.60 6.37 9.15
CA GLU A 154 -7.74 7.29 9.10
C GLU A 154 -7.37 8.68 8.57
N ALA A 155 -6.15 9.15 8.83
CA ALA A 155 -5.65 10.42 8.30
C ALA A 155 -5.55 10.44 6.77
N PHE A 156 -5.50 9.30 6.10
CA PHE A 156 -5.40 9.22 4.64
C PHE A 156 -6.75 9.00 3.94
N ILE A 157 -7.80 8.62 4.67
CA ILE A 157 -9.12 8.36 4.09
C ILE A 157 -10.05 9.58 4.12
N GLU A 158 -9.55 10.74 4.52
CA GLU A 158 -10.28 12.01 4.53
C GLU A 158 -9.40 13.15 4.01
N SER A 159 -10.00 14.26 3.58
CA SER A 159 -9.30 15.45 3.07
C SER A 159 -9.44 16.66 3.98
N TYR A 160 -10.12 16.53 5.12
CA TYR A 160 -10.42 17.65 6.02
C TYR A 160 -9.15 18.27 6.62
N HIS A 161 -8.12 17.45 6.90
CA HIS A 161 -6.84 17.92 7.43
C HIS A 161 -6.04 18.75 6.42
N THR A 162 -6.36 18.68 5.11
CA THR A 162 -5.58 19.34 4.05
C THR A 162 -5.45 20.84 4.32
N ALA A 163 -6.52 21.50 4.77
CA ALA A 163 -6.51 22.94 5.01
C ALA A 163 -5.48 23.38 6.08
N ALA A 164 -5.23 22.54 7.08
CA ALA A 164 -4.33 22.86 8.18
C ALA A 164 -2.95 22.23 8.03
N THR A 165 -2.91 20.97 7.53
CA THR A 165 -1.69 20.16 7.45
C THR A 165 -0.94 20.35 6.15
N HIS A 166 -1.67 20.52 5.04
CA HIS A 166 -1.12 20.65 3.69
C HIS A 166 -1.54 21.94 2.98
N PRO A 167 -1.37 23.13 3.56
CA PRO A 167 -1.84 24.38 2.95
C PRO A 167 -1.22 24.66 1.58
N GLN A 168 -0.07 24.07 1.26
CA GLN A 168 0.58 24.17 -0.05
C GLN A 168 -0.20 23.48 -1.17
N LEU A 169 -1.13 22.57 -0.84
CA LEU A 169 -1.96 21.87 -1.83
C LEU A 169 -3.22 22.67 -2.19
N LEU A 170 -3.68 23.56 -1.32
CA LEU A 170 -4.95 24.29 -1.47
C LEU A 170 -5.09 25.08 -2.78
N PRO A 171 -4.01 25.63 -3.38
CA PRO A 171 -4.14 26.33 -4.66
C PRO A 171 -4.61 25.47 -5.83
N TYR A 172 -4.51 24.13 -5.72
CA TYR A 172 -4.90 23.21 -6.81
C TYR A 172 -5.64 21.96 -6.33
N THR A 173 -6.08 21.91 -5.09
CA THR A 173 -6.79 20.75 -4.50
C THR A 173 -8.17 21.20 -4.01
N GLY A 174 -9.20 20.63 -4.59
CA GLY A 174 -10.60 20.88 -4.18
C GLY A 174 -10.98 20.07 -2.93
N ASP A 175 -10.26 20.24 -1.83
CA ASP A 175 -10.40 19.51 -0.58
C ASP A 175 -11.84 19.48 -0.02
N SER A 176 -12.53 20.62 -0.10
CA SER A 176 -13.94 20.74 0.34
C SER A 176 -14.95 20.06 -0.58
N ASN A 177 -14.52 19.59 -1.75
CA ASN A 177 -15.36 18.88 -2.73
C ASN A 177 -15.08 17.37 -2.76
N SER A 178 -14.41 16.84 -1.76
CA SER A 178 -14.11 15.42 -1.69
C SER A 178 -15.38 14.59 -1.56
N GLN A 179 -15.41 13.50 -2.30
CA GLN A 179 -16.46 12.49 -2.26
C GLN A 179 -16.00 11.30 -1.42
N TYR A 180 -16.90 10.77 -0.60
CA TYR A 180 -16.66 9.61 0.25
C TYR A 180 -17.70 8.55 -0.04
N ASP A 181 -17.25 7.35 -0.42
CA ASP A 181 -18.10 6.22 -0.72
C ASP A 181 -17.78 5.06 0.24
N CYS A 182 -18.80 4.43 0.80
CA CYS A 182 -18.70 3.17 1.53
C CYS A 182 -19.42 2.10 0.72
N PHE A 183 -18.70 1.12 0.19
CA PHE A 183 -19.28 0.12 -0.71
C PHE A 183 -19.76 -1.13 0.03
N ASN A 184 -19.01 -1.53 1.07
CA ASN A 184 -19.37 -2.62 1.97
C ASN A 184 -18.65 -2.40 3.31
N ASP A 185 -18.67 -3.38 4.20
CA ASP A 185 -18.04 -3.29 5.54
C ASP A 185 -16.50 -3.20 5.48
N TYR A 186 -15.90 -3.48 4.33
CA TYR A 186 -14.45 -3.60 4.18
C TYR A 186 -13.84 -2.58 3.24
N VAL A 187 -14.62 -2.06 2.29
CA VAL A 187 -14.11 -1.23 1.19
C VAL A 187 -14.77 0.13 1.16
N SER A 188 -13.96 1.16 1.24
CA SER A 188 -14.36 2.56 1.04
C SER A 188 -13.48 3.24 -0.01
N ARG A 189 -13.94 4.41 -0.50
CA ARG A 189 -13.19 5.23 -1.44
C ARG A 189 -13.33 6.70 -1.08
N THR A 190 -12.23 7.44 -1.23
CA THR A 190 -12.21 8.91 -1.21
C THR A 190 -11.77 9.40 -2.58
N ILE A 191 -12.47 10.39 -3.13
CA ILE A 191 -12.06 11.11 -4.35
C ILE A 191 -11.93 12.57 -4.00
N THR A 192 -10.71 13.10 -4.09
CA THR A 192 -10.45 14.54 -3.92
C THR A 192 -10.07 15.13 -5.27
N PRO A 193 -10.88 16.09 -5.80
CA PRO A 193 -10.59 16.70 -7.09
C PRO A 193 -9.30 17.52 -7.06
N MET A 194 -8.48 17.36 -8.10
CA MET A 194 -7.27 18.11 -8.33
C MET A 194 -7.41 19.07 -9.52
N GLY A 195 -6.54 20.08 -9.59
CA GLY A 195 -6.68 21.15 -10.58
C GLY A 195 -7.86 22.11 -10.28
N VAL A 196 -8.30 22.15 -9.03
CA VAL A 196 -9.39 23.00 -8.53
C VAL A 196 -8.88 23.77 -7.33
N VAL A 197 -9.06 25.08 -7.33
CA VAL A 197 -8.66 25.94 -6.20
C VAL A 197 -9.57 25.68 -5.00
N SER A 198 -8.99 25.45 -3.82
CA SER A 198 -9.74 25.31 -2.58
C SER A 198 -10.50 26.60 -2.22
N PRO A 199 -11.72 26.53 -1.67
CA PRO A 199 -12.43 27.69 -1.16
C PRO A 199 -11.78 28.31 0.08
N HIS A 200 -10.81 27.64 0.71
CA HIS A 200 -10.07 28.16 1.86
C HIS A 200 -8.99 29.19 1.46
N VAL A 201 -8.58 29.25 0.20
CA VAL A 201 -7.65 30.27 -0.30
C VAL A 201 -8.36 31.32 -1.16
N ARG A 202 -7.90 32.57 -1.09
CA ARG A 202 -8.48 33.67 -1.83
C ARG A 202 -7.44 34.28 -2.78
N GLY A 203 -7.89 34.70 -3.94
CA GLY A 203 -7.06 35.44 -4.92
C GLY A 203 -6.13 34.53 -5.75
N THR A 204 -6.18 33.23 -5.60
CA THR A 204 -5.49 32.30 -6.48
C THR A 204 -6.19 32.20 -7.81
N THR A 205 -5.47 32.47 -8.90
CA THR A 205 -5.99 32.34 -10.27
C THR A 205 -5.84 30.92 -10.78
N GLU A 206 -6.59 30.55 -11.81
CA GLU A 206 -6.47 29.26 -12.52
C GLU A 206 -5.02 29.03 -13.02
N GLU A 207 -4.37 30.08 -13.52
CA GLU A 207 -2.99 30.02 -13.99
C GLU A 207 -2.00 29.73 -12.86
N GLN A 208 -2.20 30.37 -11.69
CA GLN A 208 -1.39 30.07 -10.49
C GLN A 208 -1.60 28.64 -10.00
N ALA A 209 -2.82 28.12 -10.09
CA ALA A 209 -3.11 26.72 -9.77
C ALA A 209 -2.33 25.77 -10.68
N VAL A 210 -2.30 26.04 -11.99
CA VAL A 210 -1.51 25.26 -12.96
C VAL A 210 -0.02 25.30 -12.59
N HIS A 211 0.53 26.51 -12.37
CA HIS A 211 1.96 26.65 -12.08
C HIS A 211 2.39 25.96 -10.79
N GLN A 212 1.58 26.04 -9.74
CA GLN A 212 1.89 25.37 -8.47
C GLN A 212 1.79 23.85 -8.59
N TRP A 213 0.78 23.34 -9.32
CA TRP A 213 0.69 21.92 -9.59
C TRP A 213 1.92 21.39 -10.36
N LEU A 214 2.33 22.09 -11.43
CA LEU A 214 3.51 21.72 -12.22
C LEU A 214 4.79 21.72 -11.39
N THR A 215 4.95 22.70 -10.49
CA THR A 215 6.12 22.78 -9.60
C THR A 215 6.20 21.61 -8.65
N VAL A 216 5.06 21.17 -8.07
CA VAL A 216 5.04 20.07 -7.10
C VAL A 216 5.24 18.71 -7.80
N TYR A 217 4.65 18.52 -8.97
CA TYR A 217 4.74 17.24 -9.70
C TYR A 217 5.90 17.17 -10.72
N GLY A 218 6.87 18.09 -10.61
CA GLY A 218 8.16 17.99 -11.30
C GLY A 218 8.02 17.94 -12.83
N VAL A 219 7.11 18.71 -13.40
CA VAL A 219 7.09 18.90 -14.85
C VAL A 219 8.19 19.92 -15.17
N ASP A 220 9.23 19.46 -15.87
CA ASP A 220 10.43 20.23 -16.16
C ASP A 220 10.08 21.62 -16.73
N ALA A 221 10.47 22.63 -15.97
CA ALA A 221 10.35 24.04 -16.35
C ALA A 221 11.49 24.51 -17.27
N GLU A 222 12.30 23.59 -17.82
CA GLU A 222 13.39 23.96 -18.74
C GLU A 222 12.89 24.68 -20.00
N GLU A 223 11.64 24.43 -20.42
CA GLU A 223 10.97 25.12 -21.53
C GLU A 223 10.10 26.32 -21.09
N GLY A 224 10.11 26.68 -19.78
CA GLY A 224 9.19 27.64 -19.19
C GLY A 224 7.84 27.03 -18.78
N LEU A 225 7.16 27.69 -17.83
CA LEU A 225 5.81 27.26 -17.42
C LEU A 225 4.82 27.54 -18.55
N PRO A 226 4.00 26.55 -18.95
CA PRO A 226 3.03 26.75 -20.02
C PRO A 226 1.95 27.77 -19.59
N GLU A 227 1.58 28.65 -20.50
CA GLU A 227 0.45 29.57 -20.30
C GLU A 227 -0.87 28.79 -20.38
N LEU A 228 -1.79 29.12 -19.48
CA LEU A 228 -3.14 28.59 -19.51
C LEU A 228 -3.91 29.20 -20.70
N PRO A 229 -4.39 28.39 -21.67
CA PRO A 229 -5.16 28.92 -22.81
C PRO A 229 -6.42 29.67 -22.35
N ALA A 230 -6.72 30.77 -23.01
CA ALA A 230 -7.91 31.57 -22.69
C ALA A 230 -9.19 30.71 -22.74
N GLY A 231 -9.97 30.80 -21.66
CA GLY A 231 -11.25 30.10 -21.53
C GLY A 231 -11.15 28.64 -21.07
N LYS A 232 -9.93 28.07 -20.80
CA LYS A 232 -9.76 26.80 -20.13
C LYS A 232 -9.60 26.98 -18.63
N SER A 233 -10.17 26.04 -17.87
CA SER A 233 -9.87 25.91 -16.44
C SER A 233 -8.54 25.19 -16.23
N ALA A 234 -7.92 25.39 -15.06
CA ALA A 234 -6.71 24.63 -14.65
C ALA A 234 -6.94 23.12 -14.75
N ARG A 235 -8.11 22.66 -14.30
CA ARG A 235 -8.47 21.22 -14.35
C ARG A 235 -8.49 20.66 -15.77
N GLU A 236 -9.13 21.35 -16.71
CA GLU A 236 -9.17 20.92 -18.11
C GLU A 236 -7.78 20.90 -18.74
N PHE A 237 -6.98 21.94 -18.47
CA PHE A 237 -5.62 22.03 -19.01
C PHE A 237 -4.72 20.93 -18.47
N LEU A 238 -4.69 20.73 -17.14
CA LEU A 238 -3.87 19.72 -16.47
C LEU A 238 -4.32 18.30 -16.84
N GLY A 239 -5.63 18.08 -16.96
CA GLY A 239 -6.19 16.80 -17.38
C GLY A 239 -5.75 16.42 -18.80
N ASP A 240 -5.91 17.32 -19.77
CA ASP A 240 -5.47 17.11 -21.15
C ASP A 240 -3.94 16.90 -21.22
N MET A 241 -3.19 17.64 -20.43
CA MET A 241 -1.74 17.51 -20.36
C MET A 241 -1.33 16.14 -19.82
N ASN A 242 -1.95 15.67 -18.73
CA ASN A 242 -1.65 14.38 -18.12
C ASN A 242 -2.08 13.21 -19.02
N ILE A 243 -3.21 13.31 -19.72
CA ILE A 243 -3.60 12.30 -20.71
C ILE A 243 -2.48 12.13 -21.74
N ARG A 244 -1.98 13.24 -22.31
CA ARG A 244 -0.88 13.19 -23.30
C ARG A 244 0.42 12.65 -22.68
N ARG A 245 0.78 13.12 -21.48
CA ARG A 245 1.99 12.69 -20.75
C ARG A 245 1.99 11.19 -20.47
N PHE A 246 0.90 10.68 -19.92
CA PHE A 246 0.80 9.26 -19.55
C PHE A 246 0.59 8.37 -20.78
N SER A 247 -0.09 8.85 -21.82
CA SER A 247 -0.14 8.14 -23.10
C SER A 247 1.26 7.89 -23.66
N LYS A 248 2.11 8.92 -23.66
CA LYS A 248 3.51 8.80 -24.08
C LYS A 248 4.33 7.90 -23.14
N MET A 249 4.14 8.05 -21.84
CA MET A 249 4.88 7.30 -20.82
C MET A 249 4.61 5.79 -20.90
N TYR A 250 3.36 5.40 -21.20
CA TYR A 250 2.94 4.00 -21.22
C TYR A 250 2.89 3.37 -22.60
N ASP A 251 3.21 4.16 -23.64
CA ASP A 251 3.04 3.75 -25.05
C ASP A 251 1.61 3.25 -25.33
N GLN A 252 0.62 3.97 -24.78
CA GLN A 252 -0.80 3.64 -24.88
C GLN A 252 -1.63 4.90 -25.09
N ASP A 253 -2.52 4.93 -26.09
CA ASP A 253 -3.44 6.05 -26.29
C ASP A 253 -4.53 6.08 -25.21
N LEU A 254 -4.36 6.94 -24.22
CA LEU A 254 -5.35 7.17 -23.16
C LEU A 254 -6.45 8.15 -23.57
N SER A 255 -6.27 8.93 -24.64
CA SER A 255 -7.21 9.99 -25.04
C SER A 255 -8.58 9.47 -25.44
N SER A 256 -8.66 8.22 -25.88
CA SER A 256 -9.89 7.59 -26.32
C SER A 256 -10.80 7.09 -25.18
N PHE A 257 -10.27 6.95 -23.94
CA PHE A 257 -11.04 6.35 -22.86
C PHE A 257 -10.77 6.88 -21.45
N ALA A 258 -9.61 7.53 -21.19
CA ALA A 258 -9.32 8.07 -19.86
C ALA A 258 -10.05 9.40 -19.61
N THR A 259 -10.50 9.59 -18.41
CA THR A 259 -11.11 10.84 -17.94
C THR A 259 -10.09 11.72 -17.22
N HIS A 260 -10.38 13.03 -17.11
CA HIS A 260 -9.54 13.93 -16.31
C HIS A 260 -9.41 13.49 -14.86
N SER A 261 -10.47 12.91 -14.29
CA SER A 261 -10.45 12.39 -12.92
C SER A 261 -9.40 11.29 -12.76
N GLU A 262 -9.32 10.35 -13.68
CA GLU A 262 -8.40 9.21 -13.61
C GLU A 262 -6.91 9.58 -13.79
N VAL A 263 -6.63 10.75 -14.33
CA VAL A 263 -5.26 11.23 -14.55
C VAL A 263 -4.85 12.37 -13.60
N LEU A 264 -5.80 12.92 -12.83
CA LEU A 264 -5.57 14.06 -11.94
C LEU A 264 -5.92 13.77 -10.50
N ASP A 265 -7.14 13.26 -10.23
CA ASP A 265 -7.70 13.26 -8.88
C ASP A 265 -6.96 12.31 -7.94
N ALA A 266 -7.00 12.65 -6.68
CA ALA A 266 -6.59 11.74 -5.62
C ALA A 266 -7.74 10.75 -5.37
N ILE A 267 -7.66 9.57 -5.98
CA ILE A 267 -8.63 8.48 -5.83
C ILE A 267 -8.01 7.43 -4.94
N LEU A 268 -8.38 7.41 -3.68
CA LEU A 268 -7.86 6.47 -2.69
C LEU A 268 -8.94 5.44 -2.34
N TYR A 269 -8.63 4.17 -2.49
CA TYR A 269 -9.40 3.08 -1.91
C TYR A 269 -8.80 2.66 -0.58
N SER A 270 -9.64 2.33 0.38
CA SER A 270 -9.23 1.72 1.63
C SER A 270 -9.93 0.38 1.77
N VAL A 271 -9.13 -0.68 1.83
CA VAL A 271 -9.57 -2.05 2.10
C VAL A 271 -9.11 -2.41 3.50
N PHE A 272 -10.06 -2.53 4.42
CA PHE A 272 -9.76 -2.91 5.79
C PHE A 272 -9.11 -4.30 5.83
N PRO A 273 -8.09 -4.55 6.67
CA PRO A 273 -7.55 -3.62 7.67
C PRO A 273 -6.38 -2.76 7.16
N ASN A 274 -5.69 -3.12 6.09
CA ASN A 274 -4.35 -2.57 5.87
C ASN A 274 -3.93 -2.43 4.40
N PHE A 275 -4.85 -2.32 3.46
CA PHE A 275 -4.52 -2.16 2.05
C PHE A 275 -5.20 -0.91 1.48
N ALA A 276 -4.42 0.11 1.17
CA ALA A 276 -4.92 1.40 0.72
C ALA A 276 -4.25 1.84 -0.60
N PRO A 277 -4.70 1.29 -1.75
CA PRO A 277 -4.17 1.64 -3.05
C PRO A 277 -4.82 2.90 -3.60
N TRP A 278 -4.01 3.78 -4.16
CA TRP A 278 -4.50 4.84 -5.03
C TRP A 278 -4.82 4.28 -6.41
N ALA A 279 -5.75 4.94 -7.10
CA ALA A 279 -6.31 4.49 -8.37
C ALA A 279 -6.09 5.52 -9.49
N GLY A 280 -6.35 5.11 -10.73
CA GLY A 280 -6.19 5.93 -11.92
C GLY A 280 -4.97 5.56 -12.77
N PHE A 281 -4.70 6.37 -13.80
CA PHE A 281 -3.60 6.14 -14.75
C PHE A 281 -2.29 6.83 -14.36
N ARG A 282 -2.29 7.66 -13.33
CA ARG A 282 -1.06 8.29 -12.80
C ARG A 282 -0.18 7.26 -12.10
N PRO A 283 1.11 7.54 -11.84
CA PRO A 283 1.87 6.79 -10.85
C PRO A 283 1.12 6.81 -9.52
N ASN A 284 0.88 5.65 -8.95
CA ASN A 284 0.01 5.53 -7.78
C ASN A 284 0.78 5.03 -6.57
N VAL A 285 0.39 5.52 -5.40
CA VAL A 285 0.92 5.01 -4.13
C VAL A 285 -0.03 3.94 -3.59
N THR A 286 0.54 2.89 -3.02
CA THR A 286 -0.21 1.95 -2.18
C THR A 286 0.34 2.03 -0.77
N TYR A 287 -0.53 2.32 0.19
CA TYR A 287 -0.18 2.33 1.60
C TYR A 287 -0.57 1.04 2.30
N ARG A 288 0.21 0.68 3.33
CA ARG A 288 -0.20 -0.27 4.37
C ARG A 288 0.17 0.28 5.73
N PHE A 289 -0.77 0.19 6.67
CA PHE A 289 -0.54 0.58 8.06
C PHE A 289 -0.64 -0.66 8.93
N LEU A 290 0.45 -1.01 9.61
CA LEU A 290 0.55 -2.25 10.39
C LEU A 290 1.00 -1.94 11.82
N PRO A 291 0.52 -2.68 12.83
CA PRO A 291 1.07 -2.58 14.19
C PRO A 291 2.59 -2.79 14.18
N TYR A 292 3.33 -2.05 14.99
CA TYR A 292 4.76 -2.20 15.15
C TYR A 292 5.10 -2.75 16.53
N ASN A 293 5.77 -3.91 16.58
CA ASN A 293 6.18 -4.60 17.81
C ASN A 293 5.01 -4.78 18.82
N ASP A 294 3.81 -5.09 18.34
CA ASP A 294 2.58 -5.24 19.13
C ASP A 294 2.23 -4.03 20.00
N SER A 295 2.81 -2.86 19.72
CA SER A 295 2.53 -1.61 20.43
C SER A 295 1.22 -0.99 19.91
N PRO A 296 0.31 -0.58 20.81
CA PRO A 296 -0.87 0.18 20.41
C PRO A 296 -0.54 1.62 19.97
N ASP A 297 0.65 2.12 20.34
CA ASP A 297 1.07 3.52 20.15
C ASP A 297 2.10 3.68 19.02
N MET A 298 2.43 2.59 18.35
CA MET A 298 3.39 2.61 17.24
C MET A 298 2.90 1.76 16.07
N CYS A 299 3.16 2.24 14.87
CA CYS A 299 2.85 1.50 13.65
C CYS A 299 3.97 1.63 12.62
N THR A 300 3.92 0.81 11.60
CA THR A 300 4.65 1.04 10.35
C THR A 300 3.69 1.52 9.28
N MET A 301 4.08 2.56 8.58
CA MET A 301 3.49 2.98 7.32
C MET A 301 4.38 2.49 6.19
N GLU A 302 3.86 1.61 5.36
CA GLU A 302 4.53 1.23 4.12
C GLU A 302 4.02 2.10 2.99
N ILE A 303 4.94 2.65 2.21
CA ILE A 303 4.70 3.50 1.05
C ILE A 303 5.30 2.79 -0.16
N MET A 304 4.47 2.38 -1.08
CA MET A 304 4.90 1.70 -2.30
C MET A 304 4.45 2.52 -3.51
N LEU A 305 5.40 3.14 -4.22
CA LEU A 305 5.10 3.83 -5.48
C LEU A 305 4.97 2.80 -6.59
N MET A 306 3.76 2.66 -7.10
CA MET A 306 3.41 1.73 -8.15
C MET A 306 3.43 2.44 -9.50
N MET A 307 4.31 2.02 -10.39
CA MET A 307 4.45 2.59 -11.73
C MET A 307 4.11 1.57 -12.79
N ARG A 308 3.41 2.03 -13.83
CA ARG A 308 3.23 1.27 -15.06
C ARG A 308 4.51 1.34 -15.90
N TYR A 309 4.64 0.41 -16.80
CA TYR A 309 5.70 0.40 -17.80
C TYR A 309 5.10 0.05 -19.16
N PRO A 310 5.71 0.51 -20.28
CA PRO A 310 5.24 0.17 -21.62
C PRO A 310 5.23 -1.34 -21.85
N GLU A 311 4.16 -1.87 -22.48
CA GLU A 311 4.08 -3.31 -22.77
C GLU A 311 5.19 -3.78 -23.73
N SER A 312 5.77 -2.86 -24.50
CA SER A 312 6.93 -3.11 -25.37
C SER A 312 8.24 -3.32 -24.61
N GLN A 313 8.28 -3.06 -23.30
CA GLN A 313 9.47 -3.14 -22.46
C GLN A 313 9.36 -4.29 -21.45
N ALA A 314 10.52 -4.84 -21.09
CA ALA A 314 10.56 -5.81 -19.99
C ALA A 314 10.15 -5.12 -18.67
N ARG A 315 9.41 -5.86 -17.83
CA ARG A 315 9.02 -5.37 -16.51
C ARG A 315 10.26 -4.97 -15.71
N PRO A 316 10.32 -3.72 -15.18
CA PRO A 316 11.39 -3.31 -14.29
C PRO A 316 11.42 -4.15 -13.00
N ARG A 317 12.58 -4.21 -12.36
CA ARG A 317 12.70 -4.82 -11.03
C ARG A 317 11.96 -3.98 -10.00
N ASP A 318 11.32 -4.66 -9.05
CA ASP A 318 10.77 -4.01 -7.87
C ASP A 318 11.88 -3.42 -7.00
N ALA A 319 11.65 -2.20 -6.48
CA ALA A 319 12.51 -1.58 -5.49
C ALA A 319 12.56 -2.45 -4.21
N THR A 320 13.73 -2.50 -3.60
CA THR A 320 13.92 -3.13 -2.28
C THR A 320 13.33 -2.23 -1.19
N GLU A 321 12.80 -2.85 -0.14
CA GLU A 321 12.28 -2.14 1.03
C GLU A 321 13.41 -1.34 1.72
N GLN A 322 13.14 -0.06 1.97
CA GLN A 322 13.97 0.82 2.78
C GLN A 322 13.28 1.06 4.11
N PHE A 323 13.91 0.64 5.20
CA PHE A 323 13.38 0.82 6.54
C PHE A 323 13.82 2.17 7.12
N VAL A 324 12.87 2.97 7.61
CA VAL A 324 13.08 4.28 8.22
C VAL A 324 12.57 4.23 9.67
N PRO A 325 13.47 4.29 10.66
CA PRO A 325 13.09 4.28 12.07
C PRO A 325 12.33 5.56 12.49
N ALA A 326 11.71 5.52 13.67
CA ALA A 326 10.84 6.59 14.15
C ALA A 326 11.54 7.94 14.41
N ASP A 327 12.84 7.95 14.58
CA ASP A 327 13.67 9.13 14.86
C ASP A 327 14.32 9.75 13.61
N GLN A 328 14.13 9.14 12.44
CA GLN A 328 14.59 9.67 11.15
C GLN A 328 13.41 10.19 10.34
N THR A 329 13.64 11.22 9.52
CA THR A 329 12.64 11.75 8.59
C THR A 329 12.72 11.07 7.23
N LEU A 330 11.67 11.17 6.42
CA LEU A 330 11.70 10.67 5.04
C LEU A 330 12.69 11.46 4.18
N GLY A 331 12.85 12.78 4.42
CA GLY A 331 13.80 13.64 3.72
C GLY A 331 15.27 13.27 3.94
N ASP A 332 15.57 12.60 5.06
CA ASP A 332 16.92 12.09 5.35
C ASP A 332 17.21 10.75 4.64
N THR A 333 16.21 10.17 3.95
CA THR A 333 16.33 8.84 3.35
C THR A 333 16.83 8.95 1.90
N PRO A 334 17.99 8.35 1.54
CA PRO A 334 18.53 8.42 0.20
C PRO A 334 17.56 7.87 -0.86
N GLY A 335 17.43 8.57 -1.98
CA GLY A 335 16.62 8.13 -3.12
C GLY A 335 15.12 8.45 -3.00
N ILE A 336 14.69 9.14 -1.94
CA ILE A 336 13.36 9.73 -1.87
C ILE A 336 13.43 11.11 -2.52
N GLU A 337 12.65 11.30 -3.58
CA GLU A 337 12.53 12.60 -4.22
C GLU A 337 11.90 13.62 -3.25
N ALA A 338 12.45 14.84 -3.24
CA ALA A 338 12.06 15.90 -2.31
C ALA A 338 10.52 16.19 -2.30
N GLY A 339 9.84 15.97 -3.42
CA GLY A 339 8.38 16.12 -3.53
C GLY A 339 7.60 15.08 -2.72
N LEU A 340 8.00 13.82 -2.80
CA LEU A 340 7.35 12.72 -2.06
C LEU A 340 7.66 12.85 -0.55
N ALA A 341 8.90 13.21 -0.20
CA ALA A 341 9.32 13.45 1.17
C ALA A 341 8.51 14.60 1.81
N ALA A 342 8.37 15.73 1.10
CA ALA A 342 7.66 16.89 1.61
C ALA A 342 6.15 16.66 1.81
N GLU A 343 5.52 15.79 1.01
CA GLU A 343 4.13 15.40 1.17
C GLU A 343 3.92 14.56 2.44
N HIS A 344 4.86 13.69 2.77
CA HIS A 344 4.76 12.78 3.91
C HIS A 344 5.31 13.34 5.22
N GLU A 345 6.40 14.13 5.20
CA GLU A 345 7.02 14.69 6.42
C GLU A 345 6.11 15.65 7.17
N ARG A 346 5.26 16.39 6.45
CA ARG A 346 4.31 17.31 7.08
C ARG A 346 3.19 16.56 7.79
N SER A 347 2.81 15.39 7.33
CA SER A 347 1.88 14.51 8.05
C SER A 347 2.49 13.89 9.30
N GLU A 348 3.81 13.68 9.35
CA GLU A 348 4.51 13.16 10.52
C GLU A 348 4.73 14.21 11.63
N GLY A 349 5.01 15.46 11.26
CA GLY A 349 5.30 16.55 12.21
C GLY A 349 4.10 17.01 13.03
N GLN A 350 2.90 16.56 12.71
CA GLN A 350 1.64 16.98 13.33
C GLN A 350 0.82 15.84 13.95
N ALA A 351 1.39 14.65 14.12
CA ALA A 351 0.80 13.72 15.08
C ALA A 351 0.66 14.47 16.41
N PRO A 352 -0.55 14.64 16.97
CA PRO A 352 -0.75 15.44 18.16
C PRO A 352 0.16 14.89 19.25
N ARG A 353 1.11 15.69 19.71
CA ARG A 353 1.73 15.48 21.00
C ARG A 353 0.58 15.56 21.98
N HIS A 354 0.07 14.42 22.42
CA HIS A 354 -0.81 14.34 23.55
C HIS A 354 0.00 14.76 24.79
N ASP A 355 0.10 16.08 25.00
CA ASP A 355 0.30 16.63 26.32
C ASP A 355 -0.98 16.36 27.14
N MET A 356 -1.17 15.09 27.51
CA MET A 356 -2.22 14.68 28.46
C MET A 356 -1.84 14.99 29.91
N GLU A 357 -0.79 15.77 30.16
CA GLU A 357 -0.36 16.09 31.52
C GLU A 357 -1.01 17.34 32.14
N HIS A 358 -1.83 18.11 31.42
CA HIS A 358 -2.32 19.39 31.98
C HIS A 358 -3.83 19.61 31.93
N ARG A 359 -4.66 18.59 31.97
CA ARG A 359 -6.12 18.75 32.13
C ARG A 359 -6.71 18.30 33.46
N HIS A 360 -5.91 17.91 34.46
CA HIS A 360 -6.44 17.50 35.76
C HIS A 360 -6.51 18.61 36.84
N ASP A 361 -6.02 19.82 36.57
CA ASP A 361 -5.94 20.89 37.59
C ASP A 361 -6.89 22.07 37.39
N ARG A 362 -7.94 21.98 36.58
CA ARG A 362 -8.88 23.10 36.40
C ARG A 362 -10.34 22.85 36.76
N GLU A 363 -10.71 21.73 37.34
CA GLU A 363 -12.10 21.49 37.80
C GLU A 363 -12.37 21.68 39.31
N HIS A 364 -11.45 22.26 40.09
CA HIS A 364 -11.67 22.55 41.49
C HIS A 364 -11.56 24.02 41.90
N ALA A 365 -11.93 24.93 41.04
CA ALA A 365 -12.00 26.34 41.38
C ALA A 365 -13.24 27.02 40.80
N VAL A 366 -14.44 26.59 41.13
CA VAL A 366 -15.64 27.47 41.32
C VAL A 366 -16.52 26.76 42.34
N GLY A 367 -16.57 27.32 43.55
CA GLY A 367 -17.41 26.95 44.65
C GLY A 367 -18.85 27.39 44.54
#